data_1e68c12e02c4f1dd4a65ce7ade030d8a
#
_entry.id   1e68c12e02c4f1dd4a65ce7ade030d8a
#
_cell.length_a   1.000
_cell.length_b   1.000
_cell.length_c   1.000
_cell.angle_alpha   90.00
_cell.angle_beta   90.00
_cell.angle_gamma   90.00
#
_symmetry.space_group_name_H-M   'P 1'
#
loop_
_entity.id
_entity.type
_entity.pdbx_description
1 polymer ?
#
loop_
_entity_poly.entity_id
_entity_poly.type
_entity_poly.pdbx_seq_one_letter_code
_entity_poly.pdbx_strand_id
1 'polypeptide(L)'
;MSHEASRPVSEENAPAGQVPNTEESAGAEAAAAGAAAGADSTAGTETISGTETITGAEYLKKIVSAPVYRVATNTPLENMETLSKRIGNEVLVKREDLQPVHSFKIRGAFNRMSQLTDEERVRGVVAASAGNHAQGVALSGTELGIRTVIVMPEVTPSIKIDAVRSFGGEVLLHGANFDEAKAKAMELSEVEGMVWVAPFDDEAVIAGQGTAGLEIFQSRPDVDRVFVQVGGGGLAAGISVLLKELAPNIQVIGVEPEESACLTHALAAGHPVALDHVSLFAEGVAVKQIGSETFRVCREYLDDVITVSSDEISAAIKDIFDDTRAIAEPAGAVALAGLKRYAATHQVEGETLAHVLSGANVNFHSLRYVSERAEIGEGGEGIFGVSIPEREGAFLEFCKILGHRAVTEFSYRVGQRDGEKPARIFVGVKLKNGEDERKAIAEDLHEAGYGVVDLSDDDVAKEHVRYMIGGTPGQHVDETAYSFEFPENPGALLHFLEVLGTRWNITGFHYRSFGMDHGRVLAAFEDVSGDVEFQEHLEQLGYHATDVTDSPAYDFFISAE
;
A
#
# COMPACT_ATOMS: atom_id res chain seq x y z
N MET A 1 48.71 30.84 20.68
CA MET A 1 49.14 31.72 19.59
C MET A 1 47.94 31.89 18.73
N SER A 2 47.14 32.83 19.05
CA SER A 2 47.04 34.28 18.67
C SER A 2 46.41 34.37 17.27
N HIS A 3 45.17 34.81 17.25
CA HIS A 3 44.63 36.15 16.93
C HIS A 3 44.23 36.21 15.45
N GLU A 4 43.15 36.82 14.97
CA GLU A 4 42.17 37.85 15.35
C GLU A 4 41.15 37.85 14.21
N ALA A 5 39.90 37.86 14.39
CA ALA A 5 38.92 38.94 14.59
C ALA A 5 38.92 40.01 13.49
N SER A 6 37.78 40.20 12.80
CA SER A 6 37.11 41.48 12.65
C SER A 6 35.87 41.41 11.75
N ARG A 7 34.77 41.89 12.28
CA ARG A 7 33.57 42.49 11.66
C ARG A 7 33.86 44.01 11.43
N PRO A 8 32.90 44.86 10.97
CA PRO A 8 31.61 44.76 10.28
C PRO A 8 31.37 45.92 9.25
N VAL A 9 30.04 46.22 8.99
CA VAL A 9 29.41 47.50 8.48
C VAL A 9 29.07 47.45 6.97
N SER A 10 27.92 47.88 6.49
CA SER A 10 26.81 48.73 6.93
C SER A 10 25.58 48.62 6.03
N GLU A 11 24.44 49.00 6.57
CA GLU A 11 23.15 49.28 5.97
C GLU A 11 23.19 50.35 4.87
N GLU A 12 22.23 50.26 3.91
CA GLU A 12 21.54 51.45 3.36
C GLU A 12 20.19 51.09 2.72
N ASN A 13 19.19 51.61 3.31
CA ASN A 13 17.86 52.12 2.98
C ASN A 13 17.27 52.01 1.55
N ALA A 14 15.96 51.75 1.62
CA ALA A 14 14.93 51.84 0.59
C ALA A 14 14.70 53.26 0.02
N PRO A 15 13.86 53.43 -1.03
CA PRO A 15 12.46 53.73 -0.71
C PRO A 15 11.38 53.13 -1.64
N ALA A 16 10.17 53.23 -1.12
CA ALA A 16 8.89 52.83 -1.65
C ALA A 16 8.45 53.62 -2.91
N GLY A 17 7.66 52.95 -3.76
CA GLY A 17 6.97 53.59 -4.88
C GLY A 17 5.61 52.93 -5.16
N GLN A 18 4.62 53.67 -4.99
CA GLN A 18 3.18 53.59 -5.00
C GLN A 18 2.53 52.82 -6.15
N VAL A 19 1.36 52.21 -5.79
CA VAL A 19 0.26 51.68 -6.62
C VAL A 19 -0.46 52.84 -7.38
N PRO A 20 -1.10 52.59 -8.49
CA PRO A 20 -2.49 53.03 -8.58
C PRO A 20 -3.51 51.95 -8.99
N ASN A 21 -4.64 52.03 -8.25
CA ASN A 21 -5.94 51.46 -8.56
C ASN A 21 -6.52 52.00 -9.86
N THR A 22 -7.25 51.18 -10.59
CA THR A 22 -8.46 51.60 -11.30
C THR A 22 -9.49 50.47 -11.30
N GLU A 23 -10.64 50.78 -10.71
CA GLU A 23 -11.93 50.13 -10.83
C GLU A 23 -12.57 50.41 -12.21
N GLU A 24 -13.40 49.46 -12.65
CA GLU A 24 -14.72 49.65 -13.29
C GLU A 24 -15.16 48.28 -13.82
N SER A 25 -16.10 47.66 -13.28
CA SER A 25 -17.57 47.76 -13.14
C SER A 25 -18.34 47.15 -14.31
N ALA A 26 -19.18 46.23 -13.93
CA ALA A 26 -20.55 45.92 -14.41
C ALA A 26 -20.74 45.10 -15.69
N GLY A 27 -21.49 44.05 -15.59
CA GLY A 27 -22.81 43.87 -16.11
C GLY A 27 -23.28 42.43 -16.21
N ALA A 28 -24.30 42.14 -15.47
CA ALA A 28 -25.11 40.93 -15.45
C ALA A 28 -25.87 40.73 -16.77
N GLU A 29 -26.21 39.48 -17.12
CA GLU A 29 -27.61 39.05 -17.16
C GLU A 29 -27.74 37.59 -17.63
N ALA A 30 -28.69 36.95 -17.02
CA ALA A 30 -29.16 35.60 -17.21
C ALA A 30 -30.06 35.45 -18.43
N ALA A 31 -30.15 34.25 -18.98
CA ALA A 31 -31.45 33.67 -19.36
C ALA A 31 -31.36 32.19 -19.70
N ALA A 32 -32.35 31.49 -19.19
CA ALA A 32 -32.60 30.07 -19.29
C ALA A 32 -33.36 29.65 -20.54
N ALA A 33 -33.39 28.33 -20.72
CA ALA A 33 -34.45 27.50 -21.31
C ALA A 33 -34.38 27.15 -22.80
N GLY A 34 -34.43 25.83 -23.05
CA GLY A 34 -35.38 25.32 -24.02
C GLY A 34 -34.92 24.23 -24.99
N ALA A 35 -35.32 23.00 -24.62
CA ALA A 35 -35.89 21.95 -25.49
C ALA A 35 -35.14 21.39 -26.72
N ALA A 36 -34.90 20.12 -26.62
CA ALA A 36 -35.06 19.01 -27.58
C ALA A 36 -35.23 19.27 -29.06
N ALA A 37 -34.38 18.63 -29.89
CA ALA A 37 -34.79 17.87 -31.08
C ALA A 37 -33.61 17.05 -31.59
N GLY A 38 -33.90 15.80 -31.98
CA GLY A 38 -32.92 14.80 -32.43
C GLY A 38 -32.25 15.18 -33.76
N ALA A 39 -31.03 14.67 -33.87
CA ALA A 39 -30.41 14.46 -35.17
C ALA A 39 -29.60 13.16 -35.10
N ASP A 40 -30.05 12.24 -35.87
CA ASP A 40 -29.38 11.03 -36.34
C ASP A 40 -28.00 11.42 -36.88
N SER A 41 -26.93 10.92 -36.28
CA SER A 41 -25.61 10.96 -36.87
C SER A 41 -25.00 9.57 -36.75
N THR A 42 -25.07 8.86 -37.85
CA THR A 42 -24.22 7.71 -38.15
C THR A 42 -22.75 8.08 -37.92
N ALA A 43 -22.29 7.83 -36.72
CA ALA A 43 -20.86 7.83 -36.45
C ALA A 43 -20.28 6.56 -37.07
N GLY A 44 -19.47 6.77 -38.10
CA GLY A 44 -18.68 5.73 -38.71
C GLY A 44 -17.86 5.04 -37.61
N THR A 45 -17.99 3.73 -37.56
CA THR A 45 -17.05 2.82 -36.92
C THR A 45 -15.72 3.00 -37.62
N GLU A 46 -14.85 3.86 -37.12
CA GLU A 46 -13.44 3.79 -37.43
C GLU A 46 -12.98 2.45 -36.84
N THR A 47 -12.82 1.47 -37.71
CA THR A 47 -12.04 0.27 -37.48
C THR A 47 -10.63 0.73 -37.12
N ILE A 48 -10.35 0.79 -35.81
CA ILE A 48 -8.97 0.84 -35.30
C ILE A 48 -8.30 -0.39 -35.91
N SER A 49 -7.26 -0.16 -36.70
CA SER A 49 -6.45 -1.18 -37.36
C SER A 49 -6.09 -2.24 -36.31
N GLY A 50 -6.46 -3.49 -36.54
CA GLY A 50 -6.24 -4.60 -35.62
C GLY A 50 -4.76 -4.74 -35.31
N THR A 51 -4.35 -4.33 -34.11
CA THR A 51 -3.17 -4.90 -33.47
C THR A 51 -3.50 -6.36 -33.21
N GLU A 52 -2.84 -7.27 -33.91
CA GLU A 52 -2.99 -8.70 -33.67
C GLU A 52 -2.69 -8.96 -32.19
N THR A 53 -3.65 -9.54 -31.49
CA THR A 53 -3.53 -9.86 -30.06
C THR A 53 -2.44 -10.92 -29.90
N ILE A 54 -1.41 -10.66 -29.11
CA ILE A 54 -0.31 -11.59 -28.84
C ILE A 54 -0.85 -12.86 -28.18
N THR A 55 -0.50 -14.00 -28.76
CA THR A 55 -0.85 -15.33 -28.25
C THR A 55 0.09 -15.77 -27.13
N GLY A 56 -0.32 -16.77 -26.32
CA GLY A 56 0.53 -17.37 -25.29
C GLY A 56 1.83 -17.92 -25.87
N ALA A 57 1.77 -18.60 -27.02
CA ALA A 57 2.95 -19.12 -27.70
C ALA A 57 3.94 -18.02 -28.16
N GLU A 58 3.45 -16.83 -28.50
CA GLU A 58 4.30 -15.67 -28.80
C GLU A 58 4.90 -15.08 -27.53
N TYR A 59 4.14 -14.99 -26.44
CA TYR A 59 4.70 -14.63 -25.13
C TYR A 59 5.79 -15.61 -24.70
N LEU A 60 5.56 -16.92 -24.82
CA LEU A 60 6.57 -17.92 -24.50
C LEU A 60 7.88 -17.65 -25.28
N LYS A 61 7.79 -17.37 -26.60
CA LYS A 61 8.99 -17.06 -27.41
C LYS A 61 9.68 -15.77 -26.92
N LYS A 62 8.90 -14.72 -26.61
CA LYS A 62 9.44 -13.46 -26.08
C LYS A 62 10.13 -13.66 -24.73
N ILE A 63 9.55 -14.48 -23.83
CA ILE A 63 10.10 -14.75 -22.50
C ILE A 63 11.42 -15.52 -22.59
N VAL A 64 11.46 -16.61 -23.36
CA VAL A 64 12.66 -17.45 -23.47
C VAL A 64 13.82 -16.76 -24.22
N SER A 65 13.52 -15.75 -25.03
CA SER A 65 14.50 -14.94 -25.75
C SER A 65 14.86 -13.63 -25.06
N ALA A 66 14.24 -13.29 -23.93
CA ALA A 66 14.45 -12.06 -23.20
C ALA A 66 15.90 -11.98 -22.65
N PRO A 67 16.70 -10.97 -23.01
CA PRO A 67 18.12 -10.89 -22.63
C PRO A 67 18.33 -10.37 -21.20
N VAL A 68 17.42 -10.69 -20.26
CA VAL A 68 17.39 -10.13 -18.91
C VAL A 68 18.66 -10.42 -18.10
N TYR A 69 19.30 -11.56 -18.36
CA TYR A 69 20.49 -12.03 -17.61
C TYR A 69 21.77 -11.22 -17.85
N ARG A 70 21.69 -10.17 -18.67
CA ARG A 70 22.78 -9.18 -18.75
C ARG A 70 22.85 -8.31 -17.50
N VAL A 71 21.75 -8.15 -16.78
CA VAL A 71 21.62 -7.32 -15.57
C VAL A 71 20.93 -8.04 -14.42
N ALA A 72 19.93 -8.89 -14.72
CA ALA A 72 19.24 -9.65 -13.71
C ALA A 72 20.02 -10.92 -13.35
N THR A 73 19.91 -11.32 -12.09
CA THR A 73 20.45 -12.57 -11.58
C THR A 73 19.41 -13.68 -11.72
N ASN A 74 19.83 -14.89 -12.07
CA ASN A 74 19.00 -16.07 -11.85
C ASN A 74 18.91 -16.31 -10.34
N THR A 75 17.78 -15.95 -9.74
CA THR A 75 17.61 -16.00 -8.30
C THR A 75 17.25 -17.40 -7.83
N PRO A 76 17.63 -17.82 -6.63
CA PRO A 76 17.28 -19.14 -6.13
C PRO A 76 15.78 -19.30 -5.88
N LEU A 77 15.33 -20.56 -5.95
CA LEU A 77 14.06 -21.04 -5.43
C LEU A 77 14.39 -21.87 -4.17
N GLU A 78 14.12 -21.30 -2.99
CA GLU A 78 14.53 -21.84 -1.70
C GLU A 78 13.35 -22.44 -0.93
N ASN A 79 13.61 -23.47 -0.12
CA ASN A 79 12.59 -24.06 0.75
C ASN A 79 12.47 -23.26 2.05
N MET A 80 11.26 -22.91 2.45
CA MET A 80 10.90 -22.32 3.73
C MET A 80 10.59 -23.44 4.73
N GLU A 81 11.63 -24.00 5.35
CA GLU A 81 11.52 -25.23 6.14
C GLU A 81 10.59 -25.11 7.36
N THR A 82 10.63 -23.97 8.06
CA THR A 82 9.81 -23.73 9.25
C THR A 82 8.34 -23.62 8.88
N LEU A 83 8.04 -22.85 7.87
CA LEU A 83 6.69 -22.67 7.37
C LEU A 83 6.15 -23.97 6.75
N SER A 84 6.96 -24.67 5.97
CA SER A 84 6.58 -25.95 5.34
C SER A 84 6.09 -26.95 6.39
N LYS A 85 6.84 -27.12 7.50
CA LYS A 85 6.45 -27.99 8.62
C LYS A 85 5.16 -27.53 9.31
N ARG A 86 4.96 -26.20 9.42
CA ARG A 86 3.80 -25.64 10.11
C ARG A 86 2.50 -25.85 9.35
N ILE A 87 2.53 -25.74 8.01
CA ILE A 87 1.31 -25.81 7.20
C ILE A 87 1.14 -27.15 6.45
N GLY A 88 2.07 -28.11 6.62
CA GLY A 88 1.95 -29.45 6.03
C GLY A 88 2.15 -29.51 4.52
N ASN A 89 2.81 -28.53 3.92
CA ASN A 89 3.12 -28.44 2.49
C ASN A 89 4.60 -28.11 2.28
N GLU A 90 5.17 -28.42 1.11
CA GLU A 90 6.48 -27.90 0.75
C GLU A 90 6.34 -26.48 0.23
N VAL A 91 6.83 -25.48 0.96
CA VAL A 91 6.75 -24.07 0.58
C VAL A 91 8.07 -23.58 0.02
N LEU A 92 8.05 -23.08 -1.20
CA LEU A 92 9.20 -22.58 -1.93
C LEU A 92 9.09 -21.07 -2.16
N VAL A 93 10.18 -20.34 -1.90
CA VAL A 93 10.28 -18.90 -2.13
C VAL A 93 11.19 -18.57 -3.31
N LYS A 94 10.68 -17.88 -4.31
CA LYS A 94 11.46 -17.29 -5.41
C LYS A 94 12.02 -15.94 -4.98
N ARG A 95 13.35 -15.86 -4.84
CA ARG A 95 14.07 -14.77 -4.16
C ARG A 95 14.37 -13.58 -5.07
N GLU A 96 13.34 -12.85 -5.53
CA GLU A 96 13.53 -11.65 -6.35
C GLU A 96 14.05 -10.42 -5.56
N ASP A 97 14.07 -10.49 -4.24
CA ASP A 97 14.76 -9.56 -3.36
C ASP A 97 16.29 -9.57 -3.56
N LEU A 98 16.85 -10.65 -4.09
CA LEU A 98 18.29 -10.79 -4.38
C LEU A 98 18.71 -10.18 -5.74
N GLN A 99 17.79 -9.58 -6.47
CA GLN A 99 18.14 -8.82 -7.67
C GLN A 99 18.98 -7.57 -7.33
N PRO A 100 19.81 -7.06 -8.27
CA PRO A 100 20.65 -5.88 -8.02
C PRO A 100 19.89 -4.63 -7.53
N VAL A 101 18.62 -4.49 -7.90
CA VAL A 101 17.74 -3.41 -7.43
C VAL A 101 16.76 -3.90 -6.34
N HIS A 102 17.04 -5.02 -5.71
CA HIS A 102 16.23 -5.63 -4.66
C HIS A 102 14.76 -5.88 -5.04
N SER A 103 14.48 -6.07 -6.34
CA SER A 103 13.13 -6.41 -6.84
C SER A 103 13.18 -6.96 -8.26
N PHE A 104 12.13 -7.72 -8.63
CA PHE A 104 11.96 -8.28 -9.98
C PHE A 104 11.89 -7.26 -11.12
N LYS A 105 11.61 -5.99 -10.80
CA LYS A 105 11.32 -4.94 -11.80
C LYS A 105 12.45 -4.74 -12.82
N ILE A 106 13.68 -5.05 -12.46
CA ILE A 106 14.84 -4.98 -13.37
C ILE A 106 14.65 -5.85 -14.62
N ARG A 107 13.97 -7.00 -14.52
CA ARG A 107 13.76 -7.94 -15.62
C ARG A 107 12.95 -7.30 -16.75
N GLY A 108 11.76 -6.77 -16.44
CA GLY A 108 10.89 -6.14 -17.42
C GLY A 108 11.45 -4.81 -17.94
N ALA A 109 11.99 -3.97 -17.05
CA ALA A 109 12.59 -2.70 -17.44
C ALA A 109 13.75 -2.91 -18.44
N PHE A 110 14.68 -3.81 -18.12
CA PHE A 110 15.80 -4.11 -19.01
C PHE A 110 15.33 -4.75 -20.33
N ASN A 111 14.41 -5.72 -20.28
CA ASN A 111 13.91 -6.35 -21.50
C ASN A 111 13.28 -5.33 -22.45
N ARG A 112 12.46 -4.40 -21.94
CA ARG A 112 11.86 -3.33 -22.75
C ARG A 112 12.91 -2.40 -23.34
N MET A 113 13.83 -1.93 -22.52
CA MET A 113 14.85 -0.97 -22.94
C MET A 113 15.90 -1.58 -23.87
N SER A 114 16.18 -2.88 -23.78
CA SER A 114 17.11 -3.58 -24.67
C SER A 114 16.62 -3.64 -26.13
N GLN A 115 15.30 -3.50 -26.34
CA GLN A 115 14.67 -3.57 -27.66
C GLN A 115 14.53 -2.21 -28.36
N LEU A 116 15.01 -1.14 -27.73
CA LEU A 116 14.97 0.20 -28.31
C LEU A 116 15.88 0.31 -29.54
N THR A 117 15.37 1.00 -30.59
CA THR A 117 16.17 1.36 -31.77
C THR A 117 17.26 2.36 -31.40
N ASP A 118 18.25 2.53 -32.28
CA ASP A 118 19.34 3.48 -32.02
C ASP A 118 18.83 4.92 -31.92
N GLU A 119 17.80 5.30 -32.71
CA GLU A 119 17.15 6.61 -32.61
C GLU A 119 16.43 6.80 -31.28
N GLU A 120 15.74 5.78 -30.77
CA GLU A 120 15.08 5.81 -29.47
C GLU A 120 16.07 5.91 -28.33
N ARG A 121 17.19 5.19 -28.41
CA ARG A 121 18.27 5.25 -27.41
C ARG A 121 18.88 6.66 -27.32
N VAL A 122 19.05 7.34 -28.44
CA VAL A 122 19.58 8.73 -28.48
C VAL A 122 18.61 9.71 -27.80
N ARG A 123 17.27 9.53 -27.97
CA ARG A 123 16.28 10.37 -27.30
C ARG A 123 16.20 10.10 -25.79
N GLY A 124 16.58 8.91 -25.37
CA GLY A 124 16.49 8.49 -23.97
C GLY A 124 15.11 7.98 -23.58
N VAL A 125 14.98 7.61 -22.31
CA VAL A 125 13.77 7.04 -21.76
C VAL A 125 13.24 7.86 -20.60
N VAL A 126 11.92 7.79 -20.38
CA VAL A 126 11.25 8.42 -19.24
C VAL A 126 10.32 7.40 -18.56
N ALA A 127 10.25 7.47 -17.23
CA ALA A 127 9.29 6.71 -16.45
C ALA A 127 8.76 7.56 -15.28
N ALA A 128 7.54 7.28 -14.81
CA ALA A 128 7.01 7.83 -13.57
C ALA A 128 6.95 6.72 -12.53
N SER A 129 7.73 6.85 -11.47
CA SER A 129 7.74 5.92 -10.34
C SER A 129 8.66 6.44 -9.24
N ALA A 130 8.28 6.26 -7.98
CA ALA A 130 9.16 6.52 -6.82
C ALA A 130 9.72 5.24 -6.18
N GLY A 131 9.40 4.05 -6.72
CA GLY A 131 9.74 2.76 -6.13
C GLY A 131 10.58 1.85 -7.04
N ASN A 132 10.28 0.56 -6.99
CA ASN A 132 11.04 -0.52 -7.64
C ASN A 132 11.21 -0.35 -9.16
N HIS A 133 10.17 0.17 -9.84
CA HIS A 133 10.26 0.39 -11.29
C HIS A 133 11.28 1.49 -11.64
N ALA A 134 11.31 2.56 -10.87
CA ALA A 134 12.27 3.65 -11.04
C ALA A 134 13.72 3.16 -10.97
N GLN A 135 14.04 2.34 -9.97
CA GLN A 135 15.37 1.75 -9.80
C GLN A 135 15.72 0.78 -10.94
N GLY A 136 14.74 -0.04 -11.36
CA GLY A 136 14.92 -0.97 -12.48
C GLY A 136 15.21 -0.24 -13.80
N VAL A 137 14.49 0.85 -14.09
CA VAL A 137 14.70 1.67 -15.29
C VAL A 137 16.05 2.40 -15.22
N ALA A 138 16.40 2.97 -14.05
CA ALA A 138 17.67 3.68 -13.86
C ALA A 138 18.89 2.76 -14.10
N LEU A 139 18.91 1.58 -13.45
CA LEU A 139 20.00 0.62 -13.65
C LEU A 139 20.05 0.12 -15.10
N SER A 140 18.90 -0.16 -15.71
CA SER A 140 18.83 -0.58 -17.11
C SER A 140 19.41 0.49 -18.05
N GLY A 141 19.13 1.76 -17.79
CA GLY A 141 19.68 2.88 -18.56
C GLY A 141 21.19 2.97 -18.44
N THR A 142 21.72 2.84 -17.24
CA THR A 142 23.18 2.83 -16.99
C THR A 142 23.86 1.70 -17.75
N GLU A 143 23.32 0.48 -17.68
CA GLU A 143 23.90 -0.70 -18.35
C GLU A 143 23.81 -0.63 -19.89
N LEU A 144 22.80 0.06 -20.43
CA LEU A 144 22.62 0.22 -21.86
C LEU A 144 23.22 1.52 -22.42
N GLY A 145 23.74 2.41 -21.56
CA GLY A 145 24.24 3.73 -21.94
C GLY A 145 23.14 4.66 -22.45
N ILE A 146 21.91 4.56 -21.91
CA ILE A 146 20.73 5.34 -22.30
C ILE A 146 20.43 6.38 -21.23
N ARG A 147 20.24 7.65 -21.62
CA ARG A 147 19.75 8.70 -20.72
C ARG A 147 18.39 8.31 -20.15
N THR A 148 18.26 8.35 -18.84
CA THR A 148 17.06 7.90 -18.13
C THR A 148 16.55 9.01 -17.22
N VAL A 149 15.32 9.47 -17.45
CA VAL A 149 14.64 10.47 -16.61
C VAL A 149 13.52 9.78 -15.83
N ILE A 150 13.57 9.91 -14.52
CA ILE A 150 12.54 9.38 -13.62
C ILE A 150 11.78 10.57 -13.01
N VAL A 151 10.50 10.67 -13.32
CA VAL A 151 9.62 11.69 -12.75
C VAL A 151 9.00 11.16 -11.47
N MET A 152 9.14 11.92 -10.39
CA MET A 152 8.62 11.59 -9.07
C MET A 152 7.82 12.75 -8.50
N PRO A 153 6.81 12.51 -7.65
CA PRO A 153 6.16 13.57 -6.88
C PRO A 153 7.16 14.37 -6.05
N GLU A 154 6.88 15.64 -5.81
CA GLU A 154 7.73 16.53 -4.98
C GLU A 154 7.84 16.06 -3.53
N VAL A 155 6.83 15.34 -3.05
CA VAL A 155 6.76 14.78 -1.70
C VAL A 155 7.58 13.49 -1.53
N THR A 156 8.24 13.00 -2.58
CA THR A 156 8.99 11.73 -2.52
C THR A 156 10.14 11.82 -1.51
N PRO A 157 10.27 10.87 -0.57
CA PRO A 157 11.35 10.83 0.40
C PRO A 157 12.73 10.78 -0.25
N SER A 158 13.70 11.48 0.37
CA SER A 158 15.07 11.57 -0.16
C SER A 158 15.74 10.21 -0.36
N ILE A 159 15.45 9.24 0.51
CA ILE A 159 15.99 7.87 0.39
C ILE A 159 15.62 7.20 -0.94
N LYS A 160 14.41 7.42 -1.45
CA LYS A 160 13.95 6.89 -2.75
C LYS A 160 14.61 7.63 -3.91
N ILE A 161 14.74 8.97 -3.80
CA ILE A 161 15.43 9.81 -4.79
C ILE A 161 16.90 9.38 -4.92
N ASP A 162 17.57 9.22 -3.78
CA ASP A 162 18.99 8.86 -3.74
C ASP A 162 19.23 7.43 -4.24
N ALA A 163 18.31 6.51 -3.99
CA ALA A 163 18.35 5.16 -4.54
C ALA A 163 18.36 5.19 -6.09
N VAL A 164 17.46 5.95 -6.72
CA VAL A 164 17.43 6.07 -8.19
C VAL A 164 18.68 6.74 -8.74
N ARG A 165 19.16 7.81 -8.10
CA ARG A 165 20.42 8.48 -8.48
C ARG A 165 21.63 7.57 -8.37
N SER A 166 21.66 6.69 -7.35
CA SER A 166 22.76 5.73 -7.18
C SER A 166 22.85 4.72 -8.32
N PHE A 167 21.74 4.44 -8.99
CA PHE A 167 21.66 3.63 -10.21
C PHE A 167 21.84 4.43 -11.51
N GLY A 168 22.17 5.74 -11.42
CA GLY A 168 22.47 6.59 -12.58
C GLY A 168 21.27 7.25 -13.23
N GLY A 169 20.07 7.18 -12.64
CA GLY A 169 18.87 7.86 -13.13
C GLY A 169 18.88 9.36 -12.83
N GLU A 170 18.44 10.19 -13.79
CA GLU A 170 18.11 11.60 -13.57
C GLU A 170 16.73 11.68 -12.91
N VAL A 171 16.63 12.35 -11.74
CA VAL A 171 15.35 12.52 -11.05
C VAL A 171 14.80 13.91 -11.32
N LEU A 172 13.58 13.96 -11.84
CA LEU A 172 12.77 15.16 -11.99
C LEU A 172 11.62 15.12 -10.99
N LEU A 173 11.61 16.04 -10.02
CA LEU A 173 10.51 16.19 -9.07
C LEU A 173 9.44 17.07 -9.73
N HIS A 174 8.19 16.58 -9.75
CA HIS A 174 7.07 17.33 -10.34
C HIS A 174 5.73 16.83 -9.81
N GLY A 175 4.90 17.80 -9.37
CA GLY A 175 3.53 17.56 -8.93
C GLY A 175 3.42 17.04 -7.49
N ALA A 176 2.20 17.11 -6.97
CA ALA A 176 1.91 16.71 -5.59
C ALA A 176 1.68 15.20 -5.42
N ASN A 177 1.37 14.49 -6.51
CA ASN A 177 0.99 13.08 -6.49
C ASN A 177 1.51 12.31 -7.72
N PHE A 178 1.29 10.99 -7.72
CA PHE A 178 1.73 10.11 -8.80
C PHE A 178 1.10 10.46 -10.16
N ASP A 179 -0.16 10.86 -10.19
CA ASP A 179 -0.86 11.13 -11.44
C ASP A 179 -0.29 12.37 -12.14
N GLU A 180 0.07 13.41 -11.39
CA GLU A 180 0.75 14.60 -11.91
C GLU A 180 2.18 14.29 -12.39
N ALA A 181 2.93 13.50 -11.63
CA ALA A 181 4.25 13.03 -12.05
C ALA A 181 4.17 12.21 -13.34
N LYS A 182 3.16 11.33 -13.47
CA LYS A 182 2.90 10.54 -14.67
C LYS A 182 2.54 11.44 -15.86
N ALA A 183 1.67 12.43 -15.67
CA ALA A 183 1.30 13.39 -16.72
C ALA A 183 2.53 14.14 -17.24
N LYS A 184 3.44 14.54 -16.34
CA LYS A 184 4.71 15.18 -16.74
C LYS A 184 5.64 14.24 -17.50
N ALA A 185 5.71 12.98 -17.11
CA ALA A 185 6.50 11.98 -17.84
C ALA A 185 5.93 11.74 -19.26
N MET A 186 4.61 11.71 -19.40
CA MET A 186 3.96 11.61 -20.71
C MET A 186 4.20 12.86 -21.57
N GLU A 187 4.17 14.05 -20.98
CA GLU A 187 4.54 15.30 -21.66
C GLU A 187 5.98 15.24 -22.22
N LEU A 188 6.94 14.77 -21.42
CA LEU A 188 8.32 14.58 -21.88
C LEU A 188 8.41 13.57 -23.03
N SER A 189 7.61 12.51 -22.96
CA SER A 189 7.52 11.54 -24.06
C SER A 189 6.99 12.16 -25.35
N GLU A 190 5.97 12.99 -25.27
CA GLU A 190 5.34 13.63 -26.44
C GLU A 190 6.19 14.78 -27.00
N VAL A 191 6.71 15.66 -26.15
CA VAL A 191 7.40 16.90 -26.55
C VAL A 191 8.87 16.64 -26.87
N GLU A 192 9.58 15.88 -26.06
CA GLU A 192 11.01 15.58 -26.24
C GLU A 192 11.24 14.27 -27.01
N GLY A 193 10.18 13.50 -27.26
CA GLY A 193 10.26 12.21 -27.95
C GLY A 193 10.95 11.12 -27.15
N MET A 194 11.07 11.28 -25.81
CA MET A 194 11.62 10.26 -24.93
C MET A 194 10.72 9.01 -24.94
N VAL A 195 11.30 7.83 -24.83
CA VAL A 195 10.51 6.60 -24.83
C VAL A 195 9.93 6.37 -23.43
N TRP A 196 8.62 6.27 -23.34
CA TRP A 196 7.93 5.86 -22.12
C TRP A 196 8.22 4.39 -21.79
N VAL A 197 8.68 4.12 -20.57
CA VAL A 197 8.86 2.76 -20.07
C VAL A 197 7.77 2.47 -19.03
N ALA A 198 6.76 1.70 -19.46
CA ALA A 198 5.61 1.34 -18.64
C ALA A 198 6.03 0.45 -17.45
N PRO A 199 5.41 0.61 -16.27
CA PRO A 199 5.76 -0.19 -15.10
C PRO A 199 5.22 -1.64 -15.16
N PHE A 200 4.25 -1.94 -16.04
CA PHE A 200 3.62 -3.25 -16.17
C PHE A 200 2.90 -3.50 -17.51
N ASP A 201 2.16 -2.54 -18.05
CA ASP A 201 1.28 -2.74 -19.22
C ASP A 201 2.05 -2.52 -20.54
N ASP A 202 2.96 -3.43 -20.82
CA ASP A 202 3.80 -3.46 -22.01
C ASP A 202 4.24 -4.91 -22.26
N GLU A 203 4.13 -5.40 -23.48
CA GLU A 203 4.42 -6.79 -23.84
C GLU A 203 5.86 -7.21 -23.53
N ALA A 204 6.81 -6.32 -23.76
CA ALA A 204 8.22 -6.59 -23.47
C ALA A 204 8.48 -6.57 -21.95
N VAL A 205 7.77 -5.72 -21.19
CA VAL A 205 7.83 -5.73 -19.73
C VAL A 205 7.25 -7.04 -19.21
N ILE A 206 6.06 -7.44 -19.64
CA ILE A 206 5.42 -8.73 -19.27
C ILE A 206 6.36 -9.89 -19.57
N ALA A 207 6.94 -9.94 -20.77
CA ALA A 207 7.87 -11.00 -21.15
C ALA A 207 9.13 -11.03 -20.29
N GLY A 208 9.69 -9.87 -19.93
CA GLY A 208 10.82 -9.79 -19.00
C GLY A 208 10.47 -10.36 -17.63
N GLN A 209 9.30 -10.02 -17.08
CA GLN A 209 8.82 -10.54 -15.79
C GLN A 209 8.57 -12.06 -15.83
N GLY A 210 8.09 -12.58 -16.95
CA GLY A 210 7.87 -14.01 -17.16
C GLY A 210 9.10 -14.87 -17.00
N THR A 211 10.32 -14.30 -17.12
CA THR A 211 11.58 -15.03 -16.89
C THR A 211 11.71 -15.54 -15.45
N ALA A 212 11.05 -14.91 -14.46
CA ALA A 212 10.98 -15.43 -13.09
C ALA A 212 10.19 -16.76 -13.04
N GLY A 213 9.11 -16.86 -13.81
CA GLY A 213 8.36 -18.12 -13.98
C GLY A 213 9.16 -19.21 -14.68
N LEU A 214 9.97 -18.82 -15.66
CA LEU A 214 10.87 -19.78 -16.36
C LEU A 214 11.89 -20.38 -15.38
N GLU A 215 12.47 -19.57 -14.49
CA GLU A 215 13.41 -20.04 -13.47
C GLU A 215 12.72 -20.94 -12.42
N ILE A 216 11.48 -20.64 -12.02
CA ILE A 216 10.67 -21.51 -11.15
C ILE A 216 10.49 -22.87 -11.82
N PHE A 217 10.00 -22.88 -13.05
CA PHE A 217 9.75 -24.12 -13.82
C PHE A 217 11.03 -24.94 -14.03
N GLN A 218 12.15 -24.30 -14.36
CA GLN A 218 13.44 -24.97 -14.53
C GLN A 218 13.97 -25.60 -13.24
N SER A 219 13.70 -24.95 -12.09
CA SER A 219 14.13 -25.44 -10.77
C SER A 219 13.23 -26.55 -10.24
N ARG A 220 11.91 -26.40 -10.40
CA ARG A 220 10.87 -27.30 -9.88
C ARG A 220 9.72 -27.44 -10.89
N PRO A 221 9.90 -28.28 -11.93
CA PRO A 221 8.85 -28.54 -12.94
C PRO A 221 7.65 -29.31 -12.37
N ASP A 222 7.78 -29.82 -11.17
CA ASP A 222 6.78 -30.59 -10.41
C ASP A 222 6.03 -29.73 -9.37
N VAL A 223 6.20 -28.41 -9.36
CA VAL A 223 5.43 -27.53 -8.47
C VAL A 223 3.93 -27.63 -8.79
N ASP A 224 3.11 -27.75 -7.76
CA ASP A 224 1.65 -27.88 -7.93
C ASP A 224 1.00 -26.49 -8.13
N ARG A 225 1.42 -25.49 -7.35
CA ARG A 225 0.84 -24.12 -7.37
C ARG A 225 1.89 -23.05 -7.25
N VAL A 226 1.68 -21.95 -7.97
CA VAL A 226 2.51 -20.74 -7.89
C VAL A 226 1.64 -19.54 -7.53
N PHE A 227 1.97 -18.87 -6.42
CA PHE A 227 1.28 -17.67 -5.94
C PHE A 227 2.07 -16.44 -6.36
N VAL A 228 1.36 -15.47 -6.96
CA VAL A 228 1.98 -14.26 -7.52
C VAL A 228 1.16 -13.04 -7.13
N GLN A 229 1.79 -12.06 -6.51
CA GLN A 229 1.13 -10.79 -6.19
C GLN A 229 0.76 -10.00 -7.44
N VAL A 230 -0.41 -9.35 -7.36
CA VAL A 230 -0.96 -8.53 -8.42
C VAL A 230 -1.09 -7.08 -7.95
N GLY A 231 -0.45 -6.18 -8.67
CA GLY A 231 -0.76 -4.75 -8.70
C GLY A 231 -1.20 -4.42 -10.12
N GLY A 232 -0.34 -3.83 -10.95
CA GLY A 232 -0.65 -3.60 -12.38
C GLY A 232 -0.67 -4.86 -13.25
N GLY A 233 -0.43 -6.05 -12.70
CA GLY A 233 -0.58 -7.36 -13.34
C GLY A 233 0.63 -7.88 -14.12
N GLY A 234 1.71 -7.08 -14.35
CA GLY A 234 2.80 -7.48 -15.25
C GLY A 234 3.56 -8.74 -14.84
N LEU A 235 3.81 -8.95 -13.54
CA LEU A 235 4.48 -10.15 -13.03
C LEU A 235 3.57 -11.39 -13.15
N ALA A 236 2.33 -11.25 -12.68
CA ALA A 236 1.35 -12.32 -12.73
C ALA A 236 1.04 -12.75 -14.17
N ALA A 237 0.86 -11.79 -15.07
CA ALA A 237 0.66 -12.06 -16.51
C ALA A 237 1.86 -12.82 -17.11
N GLY A 238 3.09 -12.36 -16.84
CA GLY A 238 4.29 -13.01 -17.40
C GLY A 238 4.51 -14.43 -16.87
N ILE A 239 4.33 -14.65 -15.56
CA ILE A 239 4.49 -15.98 -14.95
C ILE A 239 3.36 -16.92 -15.40
N SER A 240 2.10 -16.45 -15.36
CA SER A 240 0.95 -17.29 -15.68
C SER A 240 0.97 -17.76 -17.14
N VAL A 241 1.17 -16.85 -18.09
CA VAL A 241 1.23 -17.25 -19.52
C VAL A 241 2.36 -18.23 -19.78
N LEU A 242 3.54 -18.03 -19.20
CA LEU A 242 4.65 -18.97 -19.35
C LEU A 242 4.31 -20.36 -18.82
N LEU A 243 3.86 -20.43 -17.55
CA LEU A 243 3.60 -21.71 -16.91
C LEU A 243 2.47 -22.47 -17.59
N LYS A 244 1.41 -21.80 -18.04
CA LYS A 244 0.31 -22.43 -18.74
C LYS A 244 0.71 -22.95 -20.14
N GLU A 245 1.61 -22.26 -20.84
CA GLU A 245 2.13 -22.75 -22.12
C GLU A 245 3.12 -23.94 -21.97
N LEU A 246 3.88 -24.01 -20.86
CA LEU A 246 4.86 -25.08 -20.63
C LEU A 246 4.27 -26.27 -19.86
N ALA A 247 3.47 -26.01 -18.84
CA ALA A 247 2.94 -27.01 -17.91
C ALA A 247 1.53 -26.60 -17.44
N PRO A 248 0.49 -26.83 -18.27
CA PRO A 248 -0.88 -26.36 -17.99
C PRO A 248 -1.47 -26.87 -16.67
N ASN A 249 -0.91 -27.92 -16.10
CA ASN A 249 -1.37 -28.51 -14.83
C ASN A 249 -0.91 -27.68 -13.60
N ILE A 250 0.15 -26.88 -13.73
CA ILE A 250 0.57 -25.99 -12.65
C ILE A 250 -0.49 -24.91 -12.47
N GLN A 251 -1.03 -24.76 -11.26
CA GLN A 251 -1.98 -23.72 -10.97
C GLN A 251 -1.25 -22.42 -10.64
N VAL A 252 -1.72 -21.31 -11.20
CA VAL A 252 -1.17 -19.96 -10.92
C VAL A 252 -2.25 -19.10 -10.30
N ILE A 253 -2.01 -18.66 -9.07
CA ILE A 253 -2.98 -17.94 -8.25
C ILE A 253 -2.50 -16.50 -8.06
N GLY A 254 -3.32 -15.55 -8.50
CA GLY A 254 -3.11 -14.13 -8.26
C GLY A 254 -3.46 -13.76 -6.82
N VAL A 255 -2.68 -12.89 -6.20
CA VAL A 255 -2.94 -12.43 -4.84
C VAL A 255 -2.93 -10.90 -4.80
N GLU A 256 -3.98 -10.30 -4.26
CA GLU A 256 -4.11 -8.85 -4.10
C GLU A 256 -4.34 -8.48 -2.63
N PRO A 257 -3.87 -7.31 -2.16
CA PRO A 257 -4.38 -6.74 -0.92
C PRO A 257 -5.87 -6.39 -1.07
N GLU A 258 -6.68 -6.64 -0.05
CA GLU A 258 -8.13 -6.35 -0.04
C GLU A 258 -8.43 -4.89 -0.43
N GLU A 259 -7.61 -3.96 0.08
CA GLU A 259 -7.77 -2.52 -0.15
C GLU A 259 -7.21 -2.02 -1.50
N SER A 260 -6.65 -2.91 -2.33
CA SER A 260 -6.03 -2.57 -3.62
C SER A 260 -6.31 -3.64 -4.69
N ALA A 261 -7.47 -4.31 -4.62
CA ALA A 261 -7.84 -5.48 -5.42
C ALA A 261 -8.34 -5.10 -6.83
N CYS A 262 -7.51 -4.42 -7.63
CA CYS A 262 -7.93 -3.88 -8.93
C CYS A 262 -8.22 -4.96 -9.98
N LEU A 263 -7.54 -6.12 -9.95
CA LEU A 263 -7.83 -7.25 -10.85
C LEU A 263 -9.15 -7.93 -10.46
N THR A 264 -9.39 -8.16 -9.17
CA THR A 264 -10.63 -8.76 -8.67
C THR A 264 -11.84 -7.93 -9.14
N HIS A 265 -11.79 -6.59 -8.98
CA HIS A 265 -12.83 -5.69 -9.46
C HIS A 265 -12.96 -5.71 -10.99
N ALA A 266 -11.84 -5.74 -11.72
CA ALA A 266 -11.84 -5.82 -13.18
C ALA A 266 -12.42 -7.14 -13.70
N LEU A 267 -12.13 -8.27 -13.05
CA LEU A 267 -12.72 -9.58 -13.39
C LEU A 267 -14.23 -9.58 -13.18
N ALA A 268 -14.71 -9.01 -12.08
CA ALA A 268 -16.15 -8.89 -11.81
C ALA A 268 -16.86 -7.98 -12.83
N ALA A 269 -16.21 -6.91 -13.29
CA ALA A 269 -16.73 -6.00 -14.29
C ALA A 269 -16.58 -6.49 -15.74
N GLY A 270 -15.65 -7.44 -15.99
CA GLY A 270 -15.30 -7.92 -17.33
C GLY A 270 -14.36 -7.01 -18.13
N HIS A 271 -13.91 -5.91 -17.56
CA HIS A 271 -12.97 -4.94 -18.14
C HIS A 271 -12.19 -4.20 -17.02
N PRO A 272 -11.02 -3.59 -17.32
CA PRO A 272 -10.30 -2.77 -16.35
C PRO A 272 -11.17 -1.65 -15.79
N VAL A 273 -11.23 -1.54 -14.45
CA VAL A 273 -11.94 -0.48 -13.71
C VAL A 273 -10.95 0.21 -12.79
N ALA A 274 -11.10 1.52 -12.63
CA ALA A 274 -10.32 2.28 -11.66
C ALA A 274 -10.98 2.19 -10.29
N LEU A 275 -10.18 1.88 -9.26
CA LEU A 275 -10.60 1.98 -7.86
C LEU A 275 -10.58 3.46 -7.44
N ASP A 276 -11.54 3.85 -6.62
CA ASP A 276 -11.59 5.21 -6.07
C ASP A 276 -10.39 5.47 -5.14
N HIS A 277 -10.05 4.47 -4.33
CA HIS A 277 -8.95 4.51 -3.38
C HIS A 277 -8.15 3.20 -3.41
N VAL A 278 -6.87 3.28 -3.03
CA VAL A 278 -5.98 2.12 -2.78
C VAL A 278 -5.15 2.38 -1.54
N SER A 279 -4.98 1.38 -0.72
CA SER A 279 -4.07 1.44 0.43
C SER A 279 -2.61 1.44 -0.03
N LEU A 280 -1.81 2.29 0.60
CA LEU A 280 -0.38 2.39 0.33
C LEU A 280 0.48 1.49 1.23
N PHE A 281 -0.13 0.65 2.08
CA PHE A 281 0.61 -0.29 2.92
C PHE A 281 1.52 -1.21 2.09
N ALA A 282 0.99 -1.81 1.03
CA ALA A 282 1.75 -2.61 0.07
C ALA A 282 2.02 -1.80 -1.22
N GLU A 283 2.75 -0.70 -1.11
CA GLU A 283 2.96 0.32 -2.15
C GLU A 283 3.30 -0.26 -3.53
N GLY A 284 4.16 -1.29 -3.59
CA GLY A 284 4.57 -1.92 -4.85
C GLY A 284 3.44 -2.58 -5.64
N VAL A 285 2.28 -2.81 -5.02
CA VAL A 285 1.06 -3.36 -5.64
C VAL A 285 -0.15 -2.42 -5.50
N ALA A 286 0.02 -1.23 -4.93
CA ALA A 286 -1.05 -0.22 -4.79
C ALA A 286 -1.34 0.46 -6.13
N VAL A 287 -2.09 -0.21 -6.99
CA VAL A 287 -2.43 0.24 -8.35
C VAL A 287 -3.94 0.41 -8.48
N LYS A 288 -4.38 1.63 -8.81
CA LYS A 288 -5.82 1.93 -8.94
C LYS A 288 -6.50 1.16 -10.09
N GLN A 289 -5.77 0.87 -11.15
CA GLN A 289 -6.35 0.21 -12.32
C GLN A 289 -5.31 -0.72 -12.97
N ILE A 290 -5.69 -1.97 -13.18
CA ILE A 290 -4.88 -2.92 -13.94
C ILE A 290 -4.73 -2.48 -15.39
N GLY A 291 -3.61 -2.82 -16.04
CA GLY A 291 -3.40 -2.54 -17.46
C GLY A 291 -4.33 -3.32 -18.37
N SER A 292 -4.51 -2.87 -19.59
CA SER A 292 -5.40 -3.52 -20.55
C SER A 292 -4.86 -4.87 -21.02
N GLU A 293 -3.58 -4.93 -21.37
CA GLU A 293 -2.93 -6.17 -21.80
C GLU A 293 -2.69 -7.11 -20.62
N THR A 294 -2.24 -6.56 -19.48
CA THR A 294 -2.06 -7.37 -18.27
C THR A 294 -3.38 -7.97 -17.78
N PHE A 295 -4.50 -7.23 -17.86
CA PHE A 295 -5.83 -7.77 -17.56
C PHE A 295 -6.21 -8.91 -18.49
N ARG A 296 -6.02 -8.72 -19.80
CA ARG A 296 -6.32 -9.75 -20.81
C ARG A 296 -5.59 -11.05 -20.48
N VAL A 297 -4.28 -10.96 -20.25
CA VAL A 297 -3.44 -12.13 -19.97
C VAL A 297 -3.80 -12.73 -18.61
N CYS A 298 -3.94 -11.95 -17.57
CA CYS A 298 -4.32 -12.47 -16.24
C CYS A 298 -5.68 -13.19 -16.27
N ARG A 299 -6.68 -12.60 -16.94
CA ARG A 299 -8.01 -13.22 -17.08
C ARG A 299 -7.97 -14.56 -17.82
N GLU A 300 -7.05 -14.72 -18.77
CA GLU A 300 -6.94 -15.94 -19.60
C GLU A 300 -6.12 -17.02 -18.91
N TYR A 301 -5.06 -16.65 -18.15
CA TYR A 301 -4.04 -17.59 -17.71
C TYR A 301 -3.93 -17.78 -16.18
N LEU A 302 -4.57 -16.95 -15.35
CA LEU A 302 -4.66 -17.23 -13.92
C LEU A 302 -5.79 -18.24 -13.65
N ASP A 303 -5.55 -19.17 -12.74
CA ASP A 303 -6.58 -20.14 -12.32
C ASP A 303 -7.51 -19.56 -11.27
N ASP A 304 -7.00 -18.70 -10.41
CA ASP A 304 -7.77 -18.05 -9.34
C ASP A 304 -7.14 -16.72 -8.95
N VAL A 305 -7.92 -15.87 -8.29
CA VAL A 305 -7.46 -14.60 -7.68
C VAL A 305 -8.07 -14.46 -6.30
N ILE A 306 -7.22 -14.29 -5.31
CA ILE A 306 -7.63 -14.14 -3.90
C ILE A 306 -7.12 -12.83 -3.31
N THR A 307 -7.79 -12.35 -2.28
CA THR A 307 -7.38 -11.15 -1.55
C THR A 307 -6.85 -11.50 -0.16
N VAL A 308 -6.01 -10.61 0.41
CA VAL A 308 -5.41 -10.77 1.75
C VAL A 308 -5.42 -9.44 2.50
N SER A 309 -5.54 -9.50 3.82
CA SER A 309 -5.49 -8.32 4.69
C SER A 309 -4.06 -7.84 4.95
N SER A 310 -3.93 -6.60 5.41
CA SER A 310 -2.64 -6.03 5.84
C SER A 310 -2.00 -6.81 7.01
N ASP A 311 -2.80 -7.42 7.87
CA ASP A 311 -2.31 -8.25 8.97
C ASP A 311 -1.72 -9.58 8.47
N GLU A 312 -2.38 -10.24 7.52
CA GLU A 312 -1.85 -11.45 6.88
C GLU A 312 -0.55 -11.17 6.11
N ILE A 313 -0.46 -10.01 5.43
CA ILE A 313 0.78 -9.58 4.77
C ILE A 313 1.89 -9.36 5.81
N SER A 314 1.59 -8.72 6.94
CA SER A 314 2.56 -8.50 8.03
C SER A 314 3.04 -9.81 8.64
N ALA A 315 2.15 -10.76 8.87
CA ALA A 315 2.49 -12.11 9.30
C ALA A 315 3.36 -12.86 8.27
N ALA A 316 3.11 -12.66 6.98
CA ALA A 316 3.92 -13.26 5.92
C ALA A 316 5.34 -12.65 5.86
N ILE A 317 5.51 -11.35 6.13
CA ILE A 317 6.85 -10.72 6.27
C ILE A 317 7.65 -11.38 7.38
N LYS A 318 7.01 -11.65 8.53
CA LYS A 318 7.63 -12.35 9.65
C LYS A 318 8.05 -13.77 9.27
N ASP A 319 7.17 -14.54 8.61
CA ASP A 319 7.49 -15.90 8.14
C ASP A 319 8.68 -15.91 7.16
N ILE A 320 8.72 -14.96 6.22
CA ILE A 320 9.87 -14.79 5.31
C ILE A 320 11.15 -14.53 6.10
N PHE A 321 11.09 -13.63 7.08
CA PHE A 321 12.26 -13.32 7.92
C PHE A 321 12.70 -14.54 8.73
N ASP A 322 11.78 -15.30 9.31
CA ASP A 322 12.10 -16.45 10.14
C ASP A 322 12.81 -17.58 9.36
N ASP A 323 12.42 -17.81 8.11
CA ASP A 323 13.02 -18.84 7.28
C ASP A 323 14.24 -18.36 6.46
N THR A 324 14.23 -17.12 5.96
CA THR A 324 15.26 -16.66 5.00
C THR A 324 16.20 -15.60 5.55
N ARG A 325 15.88 -14.98 6.69
CA ARG A 325 16.53 -13.77 7.24
C ARG A 325 16.46 -12.54 6.31
N ALA A 326 15.62 -12.58 5.28
CA ALA A 326 15.33 -11.42 4.44
C ALA A 326 14.19 -10.59 5.05
N ILE A 327 14.30 -9.29 4.91
CA ILE A 327 13.21 -8.36 5.27
C ILE A 327 12.48 -8.00 3.98
N ALA A 328 11.32 -8.61 3.76
CA ALA A 328 10.47 -8.31 2.63
C ALA A 328 9.79 -6.93 2.77
N GLU A 329 9.66 -6.20 1.67
CA GLU A 329 8.68 -5.11 1.64
C GLU A 329 7.25 -5.68 1.66
N PRO A 330 6.24 -4.93 2.14
CA PRO A 330 4.86 -5.43 2.20
C PRO A 330 4.37 -6.01 0.87
N ALA A 331 4.62 -5.33 -0.25
CA ALA A 331 4.28 -5.85 -1.58
C ALA A 331 5.00 -7.16 -1.92
N GLY A 332 6.20 -7.38 -1.37
CA GLY A 332 6.99 -8.61 -1.57
C GLY A 332 6.40 -9.83 -0.86
N ALA A 333 5.62 -9.64 0.19
CA ALA A 333 5.06 -10.70 1.01
C ALA A 333 3.60 -11.07 0.67
N VAL A 334 2.92 -10.30 -0.18
CA VAL A 334 1.51 -10.52 -0.55
C VAL A 334 1.26 -11.94 -1.07
N ALA A 335 2.13 -12.44 -1.93
CA ALA A 335 2.00 -13.79 -2.49
C ALA A 335 2.06 -14.89 -1.42
N LEU A 336 2.94 -14.75 -0.42
CA LEU A 336 3.00 -15.69 0.70
C LEU A 336 1.77 -15.61 1.60
N ALA A 337 1.26 -14.40 1.87
CA ALA A 337 0.01 -14.24 2.62
C ALA A 337 -1.13 -15.00 1.93
N GLY A 338 -1.24 -14.86 0.60
CA GLY A 338 -2.22 -15.59 -0.20
C GLY A 338 -2.02 -17.10 -0.17
N LEU A 339 -0.78 -17.57 -0.27
CA LEU A 339 -0.46 -18.99 -0.16
C LEU A 339 -0.96 -19.56 1.16
N LYS A 340 -0.69 -18.89 2.28
CA LYS A 340 -1.11 -19.31 3.62
C LYS A 340 -2.65 -19.35 3.72
N ARG A 341 -3.33 -18.28 3.31
CA ARG A 341 -4.81 -18.20 3.30
C ARG A 341 -5.41 -19.30 2.42
N TYR A 342 -4.88 -19.48 1.22
CA TYR A 342 -5.38 -20.48 0.27
C TYR A 342 -5.23 -21.90 0.82
N ALA A 343 -4.04 -22.24 1.34
CA ALA A 343 -3.79 -23.55 1.93
C ALA A 343 -4.75 -23.86 3.09
N ALA A 344 -5.00 -22.88 3.96
CA ALA A 344 -5.91 -23.03 5.09
C ALA A 344 -7.38 -23.17 4.65
N THR A 345 -7.85 -22.31 3.73
CA THR A 345 -9.27 -22.30 3.30
C THR A 345 -9.63 -23.47 2.42
N HIS A 346 -8.71 -23.97 1.59
CA HIS A 346 -8.91 -25.09 0.68
C HIS A 346 -8.41 -26.43 1.25
N GLN A 347 -7.89 -26.42 2.50
CA GLN A 347 -7.36 -27.61 3.17
C GLN A 347 -6.32 -28.35 2.31
N VAL A 348 -5.39 -27.58 1.73
CA VAL A 348 -4.32 -28.11 0.87
C VAL A 348 -3.22 -28.72 1.74
N GLU A 349 -2.92 -29.99 1.55
CA GLU A 349 -1.88 -30.71 2.29
C GLU A 349 -1.03 -31.58 1.36
N GLY A 350 0.28 -31.62 1.63
CA GLY A 350 1.22 -32.51 0.92
C GLY A 350 1.58 -32.05 -0.50
N GLU A 351 1.24 -30.80 -0.87
CA GLU A 351 1.58 -30.22 -2.17
C GLU A 351 2.88 -29.41 -2.11
N THR A 352 3.46 -29.15 -3.28
CA THR A 352 4.58 -28.23 -3.48
C THR A 352 4.03 -26.88 -3.93
N LEU A 353 4.15 -25.89 -3.07
CA LEU A 353 3.63 -24.53 -3.24
C LEU A 353 4.78 -23.54 -3.41
N ALA A 354 4.80 -22.75 -4.45
CA ALA A 354 5.79 -21.71 -4.64
C ALA A 354 5.17 -20.32 -4.56
N HIS A 355 5.91 -19.36 -4.03
CA HIS A 355 5.54 -17.94 -4.07
C HIS A 355 6.72 -17.07 -4.50
N VAL A 356 6.42 -15.84 -4.95
CA VAL A 356 7.45 -14.89 -5.35
C VAL A 356 7.65 -13.85 -4.24
N LEU A 357 8.83 -13.81 -3.63
CA LEU A 357 9.28 -12.67 -2.83
C LEU A 357 9.76 -11.58 -3.80
N SER A 358 8.87 -10.67 -4.18
CA SER A 358 9.06 -9.80 -5.33
C SER A 358 9.98 -8.61 -5.09
N GLY A 359 10.22 -8.25 -3.82
CA GLY A 359 11.12 -7.15 -3.48
C GLY A 359 11.35 -6.98 -1.98
N ALA A 360 12.40 -6.21 -1.66
CA ALA A 360 12.83 -5.88 -0.31
C ALA A 360 13.24 -4.41 -0.15
N ASN A 361 12.73 -3.50 -1.00
CA ASN A 361 12.98 -2.06 -0.90
C ASN A 361 12.12 -1.41 0.19
N VAL A 362 12.30 -1.90 1.42
CA VAL A 362 11.55 -1.48 2.59
C VAL A 362 12.22 -0.30 3.30
N ASN A 363 11.43 0.65 3.78
CA ASN A 363 11.93 1.64 4.73
C ASN A 363 12.00 1.00 6.12
N PHE A 364 13.16 1.09 6.78
CA PHE A 364 13.37 0.46 8.09
C PHE A 364 12.36 0.91 9.16
N HIS A 365 11.89 2.16 9.07
CA HIS A 365 10.88 2.68 9.99
C HIS A 365 9.52 1.96 9.88
N SER A 366 9.16 1.45 8.69
CA SER A 366 7.90 0.70 8.51
C SER A 366 7.89 -0.65 9.21
N LEU A 367 9.07 -1.20 9.58
CA LEU A 367 9.18 -2.48 10.28
C LEU A 367 8.51 -2.46 11.65
N ARG A 368 8.44 -1.30 12.29
CA ARG A 368 7.70 -1.18 13.57
C ARG A 368 6.22 -1.51 13.36
N TYR A 369 5.60 -0.91 12.36
CA TYR A 369 4.20 -1.16 12.01
C TYR A 369 3.96 -2.63 11.64
N VAL A 370 4.82 -3.19 10.79
CA VAL A 370 4.77 -4.60 10.41
C VAL A 370 4.87 -5.51 11.63
N SER A 371 5.83 -5.25 12.55
CA SER A 371 6.04 -6.07 13.74
C SER A 371 4.83 -6.06 14.68
N GLU A 372 4.17 -4.92 14.83
CA GLU A 372 2.99 -4.79 15.69
C GLU A 372 1.77 -5.53 15.11
N ARG A 373 1.62 -5.57 13.79
CA ARG A 373 0.50 -6.27 13.11
C ARG A 373 0.76 -7.75 12.85
N ALA A 374 2.02 -8.16 12.78
CA ALA A 374 2.37 -9.55 12.48
C ALA A 374 1.85 -10.55 13.52
N GLU A 375 1.90 -10.20 14.79
CA GLU A 375 1.39 -11.06 15.89
C GLU A 375 -0.14 -11.23 15.79
N ILE A 376 -0.85 -10.17 15.37
CA ILE A 376 -2.31 -10.21 15.17
C ILE A 376 -2.65 -11.07 13.95
N GLY A 377 -1.97 -10.86 12.83
CA GLY A 377 -2.17 -11.60 11.59
C GLY A 377 -1.84 -13.10 11.69
N GLU A 378 -1.03 -13.50 12.68
CA GLU A 378 -0.81 -14.91 13.03
C GLU A 378 -1.90 -15.48 13.94
N GLY A 379 -2.85 -14.65 14.40
CA GLY A 379 -3.77 -15.03 15.48
C GLY A 379 -3.06 -15.24 16.81
N GLY A 380 -1.87 -14.65 16.96
CA GLY A 380 -1.03 -14.78 18.16
C GLY A 380 -1.38 -13.80 19.28
N GLU A 381 -2.17 -12.76 18.98
CA GLU A 381 -2.63 -11.75 19.93
C GLU A 381 -4.14 -11.50 19.80
N GLY A 382 -4.82 -11.42 20.95
CA GLY A 382 -6.20 -10.93 21.04
C GLY A 382 -6.21 -9.58 21.76
N ILE A 383 -6.97 -8.61 21.24
CA ILE A 383 -7.12 -7.26 21.79
C ILE A 383 -8.55 -7.09 22.31
N PHE A 384 -8.69 -6.73 23.58
CA PHE A 384 -10.00 -6.58 24.21
C PHE A 384 -10.15 -5.24 24.92
N GLY A 385 -11.30 -4.61 24.72
CA GLY A 385 -11.81 -3.56 25.56
C GLY A 385 -12.71 -4.15 26.67
N VAL A 386 -12.38 -3.90 27.93
CA VAL A 386 -13.12 -4.49 29.05
C VAL A 386 -13.56 -3.44 30.03
N SER A 387 -14.84 -3.45 30.39
CA SER A 387 -15.40 -2.62 31.45
C SER A 387 -15.44 -3.40 32.76
N ILE A 388 -14.72 -2.91 33.77
CA ILE A 388 -14.70 -3.53 35.10
C ILE A 388 -15.33 -2.61 36.15
N PRO A 389 -15.97 -3.16 37.21
CA PRO A 389 -16.47 -2.34 38.30
C PRO A 389 -15.32 -1.60 39.01
N GLU A 390 -15.52 -0.34 39.34
CA GLU A 390 -14.53 0.47 40.05
C GLU A 390 -14.61 0.24 41.56
N ARG A 391 -14.07 -0.89 42.01
CA ARG A 391 -14.00 -1.27 43.43
C ARG A 391 -12.67 -1.95 43.78
N GLU A 392 -12.30 -1.91 45.02
CA GLU A 392 -11.11 -2.63 45.51
C GLU A 392 -11.17 -4.11 45.16
N GLY A 393 -10.08 -4.65 44.60
CA GLY A 393 -9.95 -6.06 44.21
C GLY A 393 -10.50 -6.40 42.81
N ALA A 394 -11.25 -5.52 42.12
CA ALA A 394 -11.80 -5.81 40.81
C ALA A 394 -10.73 -6.12 39.75
N PHE A 395 -9.61 -5.41 39.81
CA PHE A 395 -8.47 -5.68 38.92
C PHE A 395 -7.86 -7.08 39.16
N LEU A 396 -7.72 -7.50 40.40
CA LEU A 396 -7.24 -8.83 40.71
C LEU A 396 -8.19 -9.94 40.24
N GLU A 397 -9.50 -9.71 40.37
CA GLU A 397 -10.53 -10.63 39.86
C GLU A 397 -10.46 -10.76 38.35
N PHE A 398 -10.33 -9.65 37.66
CA PHE A 398 -10.14 -9.62 36.20
C PHE A 398 -8.88 -10.42 35.79
N CYS A 399 -7.72 -10.17 36.41
CA CYS A 399 -6.50 -10.90 36.12
C CYS A 399 -6.60 -12.42 36.40
N LYS A 400 -7.42 -12.84 37.36
CA LYS A 400 -7.69 -14.24 37.61
C LYS A 400 -8.44 -14.92 36.47
N ILE A 401 -9.33 -14.22 35.80
CA ILE A 401 -10.06 -14.74 34.62
C ILE A 401 -9.10 -14.91 33.45
N LEU A 402 -8.22 -13.92 33.19
CA LEU A 402 -7.17 -14.06 32.18
C LEU A 402 -6.22 -15.24 32.50
N GLY A 403 -6.12 -15.61 33.75
CA GLY A 403 -5.31 -16.74 34.19
C GLY A 403 -3.81 -16.54 33.97
N HIS A 404 -3.15 -17.58 33.43
CA HIS A 404 -1.70 -17.55 33.16
C HIS A 404 -1.34 -17.13 31.73
N ARG A 405 -2.28 -16.51 31.01
CA ARG A 405 -2.01 -15.99 29.66
C ARG A 405 -1.04 -14.82 29.74
N ALA A 406 -0.12 -14.75 28.81
CA ALA A 406 0.80 -13.61 28.74
C ALA A 406 0.03 -12.38 28.24
N VAL A 407 0.06 -11.32 29.02
CA VAL A 407 -0.48 -10.01 28.62
C VAL A 407 0.59 -9.29 27.79
N THR A 408 0.25 -8.89 26.57
CA THR A 408 1.14 -8.18 25.65
C THR A 408 1.07 -6.67 25.87
N GLU A 409 -0.11 -6.20 26.25
CA GLU A 409 -0.37 -4.80 26.51
C GLU A 409 -1.48 -4.64 27.54
N PHE A 410 -1.39 -3.61 28.35
CA PHE A 410 -2.38 -3.29 29.34
C PHE A 410 -2.47 -1.78 29.55
N SER A 411 -3.63 -1.21 29.27
CA SER A 411 -3.92 0.18 29.58
C SER A 411 -5.19 0.25 30.43
N TYR A 412 -5.05 0.85 31.59
CA TYR A 412 -6.14 1.04 32.52
C TYR A 412 -6.43 2.53 32.67
N ARG A 413 -7.72 2.87 32.66
CA ARG A 413 -8.15 4.22 32.86
C ARG A 413 -9.22 4.29 33.94
N VAL A 414 -8.96 5.12 34.94
CA VAL A 414 -9.94 5.43 35.98
C VAL A 414 -11.00 6.38 35.40
N GLY A 415 -12.27 5.98 35.47
CA GLY A 415 -13.39 6.88 35.20
C GLY A 415 -13.50 8.01 36.23
N GLN A 416 -14.42 8.95 36.04
CA GLN A 416 -14.65 10.02 37.03
C GLN A 416 -15.07 9.42 38.39
N ARG A 417 -14.51 9.97 39.48
CA ARG A 417 -14.64 9.49 40.88
C ARG A 417 -16.07 9.54 41.48
N ASP A 418 -17.10 9.80 40.70
CA ASP A 418 -18.48 9.92 41.21
C ASP A 418 -19.28 8.58 41.24
N GLY A 419 -18.61 7.44 41.16
CA GLY A 419 -19.13 6.15 41.64
C GLY A 419 -20.14 5.43 40.75
N GLU A 420 -20.42 5.89 39.53
CA GLU A 420 -21.44 5.24 38.66
C GLU A 420 -20.91 4.70 37.33
N LYS A 421 -19.67 5.00 36.91
CA LYS A 421 -19.13 4.50 35.64
C LYS A 421 -18.05 3.43 35.86
N PRO A 422 -18.08 2.31 35.09
CA PRO A 422 -17.06 1.29 35.18
C PRO A 422 -15.70 1.81 34.65
N ALA A 423 -14.62 1.30 35.21
CA ALA A 423 -13.29 1.53 34.65
C ALA A 423 -13.14 0.77 33.32
N ARG A 424 -12.46 1.36 32.35
CA ARG A 424 -12.20 0.78 31.04
C ARG A 424 -10.77 0.32 30.94
N ILE A 425 -10.58 -0.92 30.49
CA ILE A 425 -9.29 -1.55 30.29
C ILE A 425 -9.13 -1.83 28.80
N PHE A 426 -7.97 -1.46 28.28
CA PHE A 426 -7.47 -1.99 27.02
C PHE A 426 -6.45 -3.09 27.35
N VAL A 427 -6.63 -4.29 26.85
CA VAL A 427 -5.75 -5.41 27.13
C VAL A 427 -5.44 -6.21 25.87
N GLY A 428 -4.15 -6.41 25.60
CA GLY A 428 -3.63 -7.36 24.64
C GLY A 428 -3.24 -8.66 25.34
N VAL A 429 -3.62 -9.81 24.80
CA VAL A 429 -3.36 -11.13 25.36
C VAL A 429 -2.75 -12.03 24.30
N LYS A 430 -1.63 -12.69 24.64
CA LYS A 430 -1.01 -13.66 23.75
C LYS A 430 -1.85 -14.93 23.65
N LEU A 431 -2.20 -15.31 22.43
CA LEU A 431 -2.99 -16.49 22.11
C LEU A 431 -2.09 -17.66 21.66
N LYS A 432 -2.48 -18.87 22.00
CA LYS A 432 -1.82 -20.11 21.57
C LYS A 432 -2.64 -20.88 20.54
N ASN A 433 -3.96 -20.73 20.61
CA ASN A 433 -4.93 -21.45 19.79
C ASN A 433 -5.75 -20.49 18.90
N GLY A 434 -5.20 -19.31 18.58
CA GLY A 434 -5.79 -18.37 17.64
C GLY A 434 -7.23 -17.94 17.99
N GLU A 435 -8.09 -17.92 16.98
CA GLU A 435 -9.46 -17.40 17.07
C GLU A 435 -10.34 -18.14 18.10
N ASP A 436 -10.17 -19.46 18.27
CA ASP A 436 -10.95 -20.22 19.24
C ASP A 436 -10.63 -19.79 20.68
N GLU A 437 -9.37 -19.56 20.99
CA GLU A 437 -8.96 -19.05 22.31
C GLU A 437 -9.42 -17.59 22.50
N ARG A 438 -9.38 -16.77 21.45
CA ARG A 438 -9.87 -15.39 21.46
C ARG A 438 -11.35 -15.34 21.85
N LYS A 439 -12.19 -16.16 21.21
CA LYS A 439 -13.62 -16.27 21.52
C LYS A 439 -13.86 -16.78 22.95
N ALA A 440 -13.12 -17.80 23.36
CA ALA A 440 -13.25 -18.33 24.72
C ALA A 440 -12.90 -17.27 25.79
N ILE A 441 -11.87 -16.43 25.57
CA ILE A 441 -11.55 -15.33 26.50
C ILE A 441 -12.69 -14.33 26.60
N ALA A 442 -13.27 -13.93 25.46
CA ALA A 442 -14.39 -13.00 25.45
C ALA A 442 -15.62 -13.59 26.17
N GLU A 443 -15.91 -14.88 25.99
CA GLU A 443 -16.99 -15.60 26.69
C GLU A 443 -16.73 -15.71 28.20
N ASP A 444 -15.52 -16.12 28.61
CA ASP A 444 -15.11 -16.21 30.04
C ASP A 444 -15.32 -14.87 30.77
N LEU A 445 -14.92 -13.77 30.13
CA LEU A 445 -15.07 -12.41 30.68
C LEU A 445 -16.55 -12.00 30.73
N HIS A 446 -17.32 -12.30 29.69
CA HIS A 446 -18.75 -11.99 29.64
C HIS A 446 -19.56 -12.80 30.70
N GLU A 447 -19.25 -14.09 30.87
CA GLU A 447 -19.87 -14.93 31.91
C GLU A 447 -19.53 -14.44 33.33
N ALA A 448 -18.38 -13.83 33.52
CA ALA A 448 -17.99 -13.19 34.77
C ALA A 448 -18.70 -11.84 35.01
N GLY A 449 -19.53 -11.39 34.07
CA GLY A 449 -20.33 -10.16 34.18
C GLY A 449 -19.62 -8.88 33.76
N TYR A 450 -18.50 -8.97 33.03
CA TYR A 450 -17.80 -7.82 32.49
C TYR A 450 -18.40 -7.40 31.13
N GLY A 451 -18.42 -6.10 30.83
CA GLY A 451 -18.64 -5.61 29.48
C GLY A 451 -17.37 -5.85 28.67
N VAL A 452 -17.48 -6.58 27.56
CA VAL A 452 -16.32 -6.95 26.73
C VAL A 452 -16.57 -6.58 25.29
N VAL A 453 -15.58 -5.99 24.65
CA VAL A 453 -15.54 -5.74 23.21
C VAL A 453 -14.26 -6.40 22.67
N ASP A 454 -14.41 -7.29 21.70
CA ASP A 454 -13.28 -7.84 20.95
C ASP A 454 -12.86 -6.80 19.91
N LEU A 455 -11.64 -6.31 20.03
CA LEU A 455 -11.06 -5.25 19.19
C LEU A 455 -9.96 -5.77 18.27
N SER A 456 -9.77 -7.10 18.22
CA SER A 456 -8.67 -7.73 17.47
C SER A 456 -8.72 -7.44 15.97
N ASP A 457 -9.93 -7.21 15.42
CA ASP A 457 -10.13 -6.88 14.02
C ASP A 457 -10.40 -5.37 13.78
N ASP A 458 -10.38 -4.54 14.84
CA ASP A 458 -10.63 -3.09 14.76
C ASP A 458 -9.33 -2.32 14.48
N ASP A 459 -9.25 -1.65 13.32
CA ASP A 459 -8.05 -0.89 12.92
C ASP A 459 -7.82 0.35 13.78
N VAL A 460 -8.88 0.99 14.28
CA VAL A 460 -8.74 2.14 15.21
C VAL A 460 -8.10 1.69 16.52
N ALA A 461 -8.47 0.50 17.02
CA ALA A 461 -7.83 -0.07 18.19
C ALA A 461 -6.36 -0.37 17.94
N LYS A 462 -6.03 -0.99 16.80
CA LYS A 462 -4.66 -1.39 16.44
C LYS A 462 -3.75 -0.19 16.14
N GLU A 463 -4.24 0.83 15.47
CA GLU A 463 -3.43 1.94 14.98
C GLU A 463 -3.37 3.12 15.96
N HIS A 464 -4.41 3.33 16.75
CA HIS A 464 -4.53 4.54 17.57
C HIS A 464 -4.77 4.26 19.06
N VAL A 465 -5.85 3.57 19.42
CA VAL A 465 -6.30 3.48 20.81
C VAL A 465 -5.26 2.88 21.72
N ARG A 466 -4.52 1.86 21.27
CA ARG A 466 -3.44 1.23 22.04
C ARG A 466 -2.29 2.19 22.44
N TYR A 467 -2.22 3.37 21.80
CA TYR A 467 -1.16 4.36 22.07
C TYR A 467 -1.70 5.67 22.66
N MET A 468 -3.02 5.80 22.78
CA MET A 468 -3.63 7.00 23.30
C MET A 468 -3.60 7.03 24.83
N ILE A 469 -2.81 7.94 25.36
CA ILE A 469 -2.84 8.29 26.78
C ILE A 469 -3.64 9.58 26.89
N GLY A 470 -4.94 9.50 27.05
CA GLY A 470 -5.74 10.71 27.11
C GLY A 470 -7.03 10.57 27.94
N GLY A 471 -7.68 11.65 28.34
CA GLY A 471 -8.91 11.73 29.11
C GLY A 471 -10.16 11.63 28.25
N THR A 472 -11.23 11.02 28.76
CA THR A 472 -12.58 11.32 28.26
C THR A 472 -12.84 12.80 28.49
N PRO A 473 -13.44 13.55 27.55
CA PRO A 473 -13.87 14.91 27.78
C PRO A 473 -14.75 14.97 29.05
N GLY A 474 -14.51 15.94 29.90
CA GLY A 474 -15.26 16.08 31.16
C GLY A 474 -16.71 16.51 30.99
N GLN A 475 -17.14 16.76 29.74
CA GLN A 475 -18.51 17.10 29.34
C GLN A 475 -18.84 16.36 28.06
N HIS A 476 -20.11 16.02 27.88
CA HIS A 476 -20.60 15.44 26.62
C HIS A 476 -20.43 16.48 25.50
N VAL A 477 -19.68 16.12 24.48
CA VAL A 477 -19.44 16.91 23.28
C VAL A 477 -19.92 16.07 22.12
N ASP A 478 -20.68 16.66 21.20
CA ASP A 478 -21.08 15.99 19.96
C ASP A 478 -19.85 15.95 19.04
N GLU A 479 -19.18 14.80 19.02
CA GLU A 479 -17.93 14.60 18.30
C GLU A 479 -18.14 13.70 17.08
N THR A 480 -17.51 14.07 15.96
CA THR A 480 -17.32 13.19 14.80
C THR A 480 -15.84 12.90 14.63
N ALA A 481 -15.49 11.64 14.58
CA ALA A 481 -14.09 11.19 14.46
C ALA A 481 -13.76 10.77 13.03
N TYR A 482 -12.61 11.23 12.54
CA TYR A 482 -12.09 10.87 11.23
C TYR A 482 -10.70 10.26 11.33
N SER A 483 -10.48 9.18 10.59
CA SER A 483 -9.15 8.64 10.30
C SER A 483 -8.66 9.20 8.97
N PHE A 484 -7.47 9.81 8.98
CA PHE A 484 -6.86 10.41 7.78
C PHE A 484 -5.59 9.66 7.36
N GLU A 485 -5.37 9.60 6.04
CA GLU A 485 -4.07 9.29 5.48
C GLU A 485 -3.29 10.58 5.24
N PHE A 486 -2.33 10.86 6.11
CA PHE A 486 -1.49 12.06 6.03
C PHE A 486 -0.24 11.79 5.20
N PRO A 487 0.08 12.66 4.21
CA PRO A 487 1.37 12.56 3.54
C PRO A 487 2.49 12.87 4.53
N GLU A 488 3.51 12.00 4.62
CA GLU A 488 4.67 12.21 5.49
C GLU A 488 5.67 13.19 4.88
N ASN A 489 5.26 14.45 4.74
CA ASN A 489 6.11 15.53 4.27
C ASN A 489 6.19 16.67 5.31
N PRO A 490 7.29 17.46 5.31
CA PRO A 490 7.38 18.65 6.13
C PRO A 490 6.25 19.64 5.82
N GLY A 491 5.46 19.98 6.82
CA GLY A 491 4.36 20.95 6.68
C GLY A 491 2.97 20.34 6.48
N ALA A 492 2.82 19.02 6.32
CA ALA A 492 1.51 18.40 6.14
C ALA A 492 0.53 18.71 7.29
N LEU A 493 1.01 18.65 8.53
CA LEU A 493 0.20 19.04 9.69
C LEU A 493 -0.19 20.52 9.66
N LEU A 494 0.74 21.41 9.27
CA LEU A 494 0.44 22.84 9.16
C LEU A 494 -0.62 23.08 8.07
N HIS A 495 -0.46 22.46 6.92
CA HIS A 495 -1.44 22.53 5.82
C HIS A 495 -2.82 22.05 6.25
N PHE A 496 -2.90 20.90 6.95
CA PHE A 496 -4.14 20.41 7.54
C PHE A 496 -4.82 21.45 8.44
N LEU A 497 -4.06 22.04 9.36
CA LEU A 497 -4.58 23.04 10.28
C LEU A 497 -4.95 24.35 9.56
N GLU A 498 -4.23 24.75 8.52
CA GLU A 498 -4.53 25.94 7.71
C GLU A 498 -5.79 25.76 6.88
N VAL A 499 -6.01 24.61 6.27
CA VAL A 499 -7.21 24.29 5.47
C VAL A 499 -8.45 24.22 6.36
N LEU A 500 -8.38 23.53 7.49
CA LEU A 500 -9.50 23.44 8.41
C LEU A 500 -9.72 24.75 9.18
N GLY A 501 -8.68 25.57 9.33
CA GLY A 501 -8.76 26.87 9.99
C GLY A 501 -9.07 26.78 11.48
N THR A 502 -9.71 27.85 12.00
CA THR A 502 -10.07 27.96 13.43
C THR A 502 -11.57 27.79 13.66
N ARG A 503 -12.33 27.35 12.66
CA ARG A 503 -13.78 27.30 12.72
C ARG A 503 -14.28 26.10 13.52
N TRP A 504 -13.66 24.94 13.32
CA TRP A 504 -14.05 23.70 13.99
C TRP A 504 -13.08 23.38 15.13
N ASN A 505 -13.64 23.03 16.28
CA ASN A 505 -12.83 22.66 17.43
C ASN A 505 -12.35 21.22 17.28
N ILE A 506 -11.04 21.01 17.38
CA ILE A 506 -10.43 19.66 17.40
C ILE A 506 -10.45 19.21 18.86
N THR A 507 -11.25 18.21 19.18
CA THR A 507 -11.44 17.67 20.53
C THR A 507 -10.55 16.47 20.82
N GLY A 508 -10.06 15.79 19.77
CA GLY A 508 -9.10 14.71 19.84
C GLY A 508 -8.16 14.74 18.66
N PHE A 509 -6.88 14.46 18.87
CA PHE A 509 -5.89 14.38 17.80
C PHE A 509 -4.80 13.37 18.15
N HIS A 510 -4.62 12.39 17.30
CA HIS A 510 -3.54 11.42 17.40
C HIS A 510 -2.89 11.25 16.03
N TYR A 511 -1.59 11.53 15.95
CA TYR A 511 -0.78 11.34 14.76
C TYR A 511 0.29 10.28 15.01
N ARG A 512 0.43 9.37 14.05
CA ARG A 512 1.49 8.38 14.07
C ARG A 512 2.14 8.27 12.70
N SER A 513 3.45 8.48 12.67
CA SER A 513 4.28 8.17 11.50
C SER A 513 4.67 6.70 11.53
N PHE A 514 4.46 6.02 10.41
CA PHE A 514 4.85 4.61 10.24
C PHE A 514 6.12 4.45 9.39
N GLY A 515 6.76 5.56 8.99
CA GLY A 515 7.92 5.54 8.10
C GLY A 515 7.59 5.10 6.67
N MET A 516 6.33 5.20 6.29
CA MET A 516 5.82 5.08 4.92
C MET A 516 5.65 6.49 4.32
N ASP A 517 5.20 6.60 3.07
CA ASP A 517 4.95 7.91 2.46
C ASP A 517 3.72 8.63 3.07
N HIS A 518 2.89 7.90 3.83
CA HIS A 518 1.72 8.40 4.53
C HIS A 518 1.70 7.91 5.97
N GLY A 519 1.39 8.82 6.89
CA GLY A 519 1.08 8.52 8.29
C GLY A 519 -0.43 8.43 8.51
N ARG A 520 -0.84 7.88 9.65
CA ARG A 520 -2.24 7.84 10.06
C ARG A 520 -2.51 8.91 11.13
N VAL A 521 -3.62 9.60 10.98
CA VAL A 521 -4.12 10.57 11.96
C VAL A 521 -5.53 10.21 12.36
N LEU A 522 -5.79 10.13 13.64
CA LEU A 522 -7.14 10.16 14.19
C LEU A 522 -7.42 11.56 14.72
N ALA A 523 -8.43 12.23 14.20
CA ALA A 523 -8.86 13.54 14.70
C ALA A 523 -10.37 13.54 14.94
N ALA A 524 -10.78 14.06 16.10
CA ALA A 524 -12.16 14.26 16.45
C ALA A 524 -12.50 15.75 16.43
N PHE A 525 -13.69 16.07 15.96
CA PHE A 525 -14.19 17.44 15.78
C PHE A 525 -15.55 17.63 16.44
N GLU A 526 -15.75 18.77 17.06
CA GLU A 526 -17.00 19.17 17.71
C GLU A 526 -18.00 19.71 16.68
N ASP A 527 -19.26 19.24 16.75
CA ASP A 527 -20.41 19.78 15.99
C ASP A 527 -20.27 19.76 14.44
N VAL A 528 -19.58 18.76 13.86
CA VAL A 528 -19.38 18.68 12.40
C VAL A 528 -20.32 17.69 11.69
N SER A 529 -21.15 16.98 12.42
CA SER A 529 -22.10 16.01 11.86
C SER A 529 -23.07 16.70 10.91
N GLY A 530 -23.01 16.35 9.60
CA GLY A 530 -23.86 16.95 8.57
C GLY A 530 -23.47 18.39 8.15
N ASP A 531 -22.33 18.92 8.60
CA ASP A 531 -21.83 20.22 8.16
C ASP A 531 -21.25 20.12 6.74
N VAL A 532 -21.97 20.69 5.77
CA VAL A 532 -21.58 20.67 4.35
C VAL A 532 -20.27 21.42 4.12
N GLU A 533 -20.05 22.54 4.81
CA GLU A 533 -18.83 23.34 4.66
C GLU A 533 -17.61 22.61 5.24
N PHE A 534 -17.78 21.81 6.28
CA PHE A 534 -16.73 20.92 6.78
C PHE A 534 -16.34 19.89 5.73
N GLN A 535 -17.31 19.27 5.07
CA GLN A 535 -17.04 18.30 4.00
C GLN A 535 -16.31 18.93 2.80
N GLU A 536 -16.69 20.15 2.41
CA GLU A 536 -15.99 20.90 1.36
C GLU A 536 -14.52 21.18 1.73
N HIS A 537 -14.22 21.45 3.00
CA HIS A 537 -12.85 21.66 3.47
C HIS A 537 -12.07 20.34 3.52
N LEU A 538 -12.69 19.21 3.85
CA LEU A 538 -12.07 17.89 3.73
C LEU A 538 -11.70 17.57 2.27
N GLU A 539 -12.57 17.90 1.32
CA GLU A 539 -12.28 17.74 -0.10
C GLU A 539 -11.11 18.65 -0.56
N GLN A 540 -11.08 19.91 -0.10
CA GLN A 540 -9.98 20.84 -0.39
C GLN A 540 -8.64 20.40 0.19
N LEU A 541 -8.67 19.74 1.37
CA LEU A 541 -7.49 19.19 2.01
C LEU A 541 -6.82 18.12 1.12
N GLY A 542 -7.63 17.37 0.38
CA GLY A 542 -7.16 16.35 -0.55
C GLY A 542 -6.55 15.11 0.14
N TYR A 543 -6.67 14.98 1.46
CA TYR A 543 -6.27 13.78 2.20
C TYR A 543 -7.45 12.81 2.26
N HIS A 544 -7.15 11.51 2.14
CA HIS A 544 -8.21 10.53 2.34
C HIS A 544 -8.68 10.55 3.79
N ALA A 545 -9.97 10.79 3.99
CA ALA A 545 -10.62 10.86 5.30
C ALA A 545 -11.74 9.81 5.37
N THR A 546 -11.72 9.01 6.41
CA THR A 546 -12.77 8.01 6.71
C THR A 546 -13.43 8.37 8.03
N ASP A 547 -14.75 8.49 8.04
CA ASP A 547 -15.52 8.63 9.27
C ASP A 547 -15.43 7.33 10.08
N VAL A 548 -14.95 7.41 11.31
CA VAL A 548 -14.73 6.29 12.23
C VAL A 548 -15.48 6.50 13.56
N THR A 549 -16.47 7.39 13.57
CA THR A 549 -17.27 7.72 14.76
C THR A 549 -17.96 6.49 15.34
N ASP A 550 -18.46 5.60 14.47
CA ASP A 550 -19.12 4.35 14.87
C ASP A 550 -18.12 3.21 15.18
N SER A 551 -16.82 3.47 15.21
CA SER A 551 -15.83 2.44 15.58
C SER A 551 -16.07 1.99 17.02
N PRO A 552 -16.17 0.68 17.29
CA PRO A 552 -16.31 0.16 18.66
C PRO A 552 -15.17 0.62 19.60
N ALA A 553 -13.97 0.79 19.07
CA ALA A 553 -12.84 1.26 19.85
C ALA A 553 -12.95 2.74 20.19
N TYR A 554 -13.40 3.57 19.24
CA TYR A 554 -13.64 4.99 19.49
C TYR A 554 -14.72 5.19 20.54
N ASP A 555 -15.87 4.55 20.35
CA ASP A 555 -17.02 4.59 21.26
C ASP A 555 -16.63 4.13 22.69
N PHE A 556 -15.90 3.02 22.79
CA PHE A 556 -15.54 2.42 24.09
C PHE A 556 -14.49 3.22 24.88
N PHE A 557 -13.48 3.79 24.22
CA PHE A 557 -12.33 4.38 24.91
C PHE A 557 -12.25 5.90 24.84
N ILE A 558 -12.82 6.52 23.80
CA ILE A 558 -12.56 7.92 23.47
C ILE A 558 -13.83 8.76 23.59
N SER A 559 -14.97 8.25 23.12
CA SER A 559 -16.26 8.93 23.20
C SER A 559 -16.63 9.32 24.64
N ALA A 560 -17.37 10.42 24.77
CA ALA A 560 -17.79 10.99 26.04
C ALA A 560 -18.99 10.30 26.71
N GLU A 561 -19.62 9.29 26.06
CA GLU A 561 -20.80 8.58 26.60
C GLU A 561 -20.51 7.64 27.78
#